data_6039cc7f3efd5e95aa124508105a4b55
#
_entry.id   6039cc7f3efd5e95aa124508105a4b55
#
_cell.length_a   1.000
_cell.length_b   1.000
_cell.length_c   1.000
_cell.angle_alpha   90.00
_cell.angle_beta   90.00
_cell.angle_gamma   90.00
#
_symmetry.space_group_name_H-M   'P 1'
#
loop_
_entity.id
_entity.type
_entity.pdbx_description
1 polymer ?
#
loop_
_entity_poly.entity_id
_entity_poly.type
_entity_poly.pdbx_seq_one_letter_code
_entity_poly.pdbx_strand_id
1 'polypeptide(L)'
;YRANDVINNIDNVPEMDDSEKARLKAECKFLRAWAYYHLNVLWRGVPIYMENVESSEATKARSSEAEVWEQILSDLTDCINEPNLPGKYAQGNSSYGRITKGAAYAFRGYTYQFMGDYAKALADFEAIEGLGYALYSPSNGVKGNRDFFQLFKPANEQCDEMIFSVQCVETSGMGNPRGINYGNRCTGGSAWNNYLPNPAFVEMYELS
;
A
#
# COMPACT_ATOMS: atom_id res chain seq x y z
N TYR A 1 4.77 15.12 -6.36
CA TYR A 1 4.11 16.35 -6.80
C TYR A 1 2.67 16.41 -6.28
N ARG A 2 1.73 15.58 -6.78
CA ARG A 2 0.30 15.65 -6.43
C ARG A 2 0.02 15.55 -4.94
N ALA A 3 0.74 14.70 -4.21
CA ALA A 3 0.58 14.59 -2.76
C ALA A 3 0.97 15.89 -2.04
N ASN A 4 2.09 16.52 -2.44
CA ASN A 4 2.51 17.81 -1.89
C ASN A 4 1.48 18.91 -2.16
N ASP A 5 0.88 18.91 -3.36
CA ASP A 5 -0.13 19.88 -3.73
C ASP A 5 -1.33 19.86 -2.76
N VAL A 6 -1.85 18.67 -2.48
CA VAL A 6 -2.94 18.51 -1.51
C VAL A 6 -2.47 18.89 -0.09
N ILE A 7 -1.32 18.37 0.37
CA ILE A 7 -0.82 18.61 1.73
C ILE A 7 -0.65 20.11 2.00
N ASN A 8 -0.18 20.87 1.03
CA ASN A 8 0.15 22.29 1.21
C ASN A 8 -1.04 23.24 1.00
N ASN A 9 -2.08 22.80 0.29
CA ASN A 9 -3.18 23.68 -0.10
C ASN A 9 -4.54 23.32 0.49
N ILE A 10 -4.72 22.13 1.05
CA ILE A 10 -6.04 21.64 1.49
C ILE A 10 -6.65 22.51 2.59
N ASP A 11 -5.84 23.18 3.41
CA ASP A 11 -6.32 24.08 4.46
C ASP A 11 -7.08 25.27 3.89
N ASN A 12 -6.75 25.66 2.66
CA ASN A 12 -7.38 26.77 1.96
C ASN A 12 -8.70 26.40 1.27
N VAL A 13 -9.10 25.11 1.31
CA VAL A 13 -10.36 24.66 0.71
C VAL A 13 -11.51 25.12 1.60
N PRO A 14 -12.40 26.03 1.11
CA PRO A 14 -13.56 26.43 1.88
C PRO A 14 -14.56 25.29 2.01
N GLU A 15 -15.40 25.35 3.03
CA GLU A 15 -16.54 24.44 3.22
C GLU A 15 -16.20 22.95 3.42
N MET A 16 -14.94 22.63 3.70
CA MET A 16 -14.51 21.29 4.08
C MET A 16 -14.22 21.24 5.58
N ASP A 17 -14.72 20.22 6.26
CA ASP A 17 -14.48 20.02 7.69
C ASP A 17 -12.97 19.82 7.98
N ASP A 18 -12.49 20.37 9.08
CA ASP A 18 -11.08 20.25 9.49
C ASP A 18 -10.67 18.79 9.73
N SER A 19 -11.59 17.97 10.23
CA SER A 19 -11.38 16.52 10.37
C SER A 19 -11.17 15.81 9.02
N GLU A 20 -11.91 16.22 8.00
CA GLU A 20 -11.76 15.68 6.66
C GLU A 20 -10.46 16.17 6.02
N LYS A 21 -10.12 17.46 6.19
CA LYS A 21 -8.82 18.00 5.73
C LYS A 21 -7.66 17.25 6.36
N ALA A 22 -7.68 17.02 7.67
CA ALA A 22 -6.64 16.29 8.39
C ALA A 22 -6.52 14.84 7.89
N ARG A 23 -7.64 14.15 7.70
CA ARG A 23 -7.68 12.79 7.16
C ARG A 23 -7.07 12.73 5.75
N LEU A 24 -7.47 13.64 4.86
CA LEU A 24 -6.95 13.68 3.48
C LEU A 24 -5.46 14.03 3.43
N LYS A 25 -4.98 14.91 4.33
CA LYS A 25 -3.53 15.15 4.49
C LYS A 25 -2.78 13.89 4.86
N ALA A 26 -3.30 13.12 5.82
CA ALA A 26 -2.69 11.86 6.22
C ALA A 26 -2.64 10.86 5.04
N GLU A 27 -3.74 10.70 4.31
CA GLU A 27 -3.77 9.85 3.12
C GLU A 27 -2.72 10.29 2.07
N CYS A 28 -2.56 11.60 1.85
CA CYS A 28 -1.55 12.13 0.93
C CYS A 28 -0.11 11.93 1.44
N LYS A 29 0.12 12.01 2.77
CA LYS A 29 1.42 11.66 3.37
C LYS A 29 1.75 10.19 3.15
N PHE A 30 0.80 9.28 3.32
CA PHE A 30 0.99 7.87 3.00
C PHE A 30 1.40 7.67 1.53
N LEU A 31 0.70 8.31 0.59
CA LEU A 31 1.03 8.20 -0.84
C LEU A 31 2.40 8.81 -1.16
N ARG A 32 2.81 9.87 -0.47
CA ARG A 32 4.14 10.45 -0.59
C ARG A 32 5.21 9.50 -0.06
N ALA A 33 5.00 8.93 1.12
CA ALA A 33 5.89 7.91 1.68
C ALA A 33 6.04 6.70 0.75
N TRP A 34 4.93 6.22 0.19
CA TRP A 34 4.93 5.12 -0.78
C TRP A 34 5.76 5.44 -2.02
N ALA A 35 5.62 6.64 -2.58
CA ALA A 35 6.40 7.07 -3.72
C ALA A 35 7.91 7.16 -3.40
N TYR A 36 8.27 7.80 -2.26
CA TYR A 36 9.66 7.89 -1.82
C TYR A 36 10.26 6.54 -1.47
N TYR A 37 9.49 5.61 -0.93
CA TYR A 37 9.96 4.24 -0.68
C TYR A 37 10.46 3.59 -1.97
N HIS A 38 9.65 3.58 -3.02
CA HIS A 38 10.05 2.99 -4.30
C HIS A 38 11.26 3.71 -4.92
N LEU A 39 11.30 5.03 -4.82
CA LEU A 39 12.45 5.80 -5.28
C LEU A 39 13.71 5.44 -4.50
N ASN A 40 13.64 5.34 -3.17
CA ASN A 40 14.79 5.06 -2.32
C ASN A 40 15.32 3.64 -2.49
N VAL A 41 14.42 2.66 -2.63
CA VAL A 41 14.82 1.26 -2.90
C VAL A 41 15.57 1.14 -4.23
N LEU A 42 15.13 1.86 -5.26
CA LEU A 42 15.73 1.76 -6.60
C LEU A 42 17.00 2.60 -6.74
N TRP A 43 17.04 3.80 -6.17
CA TRP A 43 18.13 4.76 -6.43
C TRP A 43 18.99 5.11 -5.20
N ARG A 44 18.66 4.61 -4.02
CA ARG A 44 19.44 4.81 -2.78
C ARG A 44 19.73 6.27 -2.46
N GLY A 45 18.68 7.00 -2.22
CA GLY A 45 18.68 8.44 -2.01
C GLY A 45 18.22 9.19 -3.25
N VAL A 46 17.41 10.23 -3.03
CA VAL A 46 16.83 11.07 -4.07
C VAL A 46 16.58 12.47 -3.49
N PRO A 47 16.45 13.52 -4.33
CA PRO A 47 16.06 14.84 -3.84
C PRO A 47 14.69 14.78 -3.13
N ILE A 48 14.59 15.34 -1.93
CA ILE A 48 13.35 15.42 -1.16
C ILE A 48 12.69 16.77 -1.43
N TYR A 49 11.54 16.76 -2.08
CA TYR A 49 10.69 17.90 -2.31
C TYR A 49 9.42 17.81 -1.45
N MET A 50 9.25 18.78 -0.56
CA MET A 50 8.05 18.90 0.30
C MET A 50 7.05 19.90 -0.26
N GLU A 51 7.48 20.66 -1.26
CA GLU A 51 6.71 21.66 -1.99
C GLU A 51 6.63 21.30 -3.46
N ASN A 52 5.69 21.89 -4.15
CA ASN A 52 5.64 21.80 -5.60
C ASN A 52 6.63 22.81 -6.19
N VAL A 53 7.50 22.31 -7.05
CA VAL A 53 8.47 23.14 -7.78
C VAL A 53 8.27 22.91 -9.27
N GLU A 54 8.47 23.96 -10.04
CA GLU A 54 8.50 23.85 -11.50
C GLU A 54 9.69 23.00 -11.96
N SER A 55 9.57 22.31 -13.07
CA SER A 55 10.63 21.41 -13.56
C SER A 55 11.96 22.14 -13.79
N SER A 56 11.91 23.40 -14.18
CA SER A 56 13.09 24.27 -14.36
C SER A 56 13.78 24.63 -13.04
N GLU A 57 13.06 24.57 -11.92
CA GLU A 57 13.53 24.90 -10.58
C GLU A 57 13.89 23.65 -9.76
N ALA A 58 13.65 22.45 -10.31
CA ALA A 58 13.90 21.17 -9.66
C ALA A 58 15.41 20.84 -9.65
N THR A 59 16.21 21.72 -9.05
CA THR A 59 17.69 21.63 -9.02
C THR A 59 18.25 21.14 -7.68
N LYS A 60 17.39 20.68 -6.76
CA LYS A 60 17.79 20.24 -5.43
C LYS A 60 18.79 19.08 -5.51
N ALA A 61 19.84 19.15 -4.71
CA ALA A 61 20.81 18.06 -4.60
C ALA A 61 20.14 16.78 -4.08
N ARG A 62 20.75 15.66 -4.42
CA ARG A 62 20.32 14.34 -3.92
C ARG A 62 20.50 14.27 -2.41
N SER A 63 19.45 13.93 -1.69
CA SER A 63 19.52 13.55 -0.28
C SER A 63 20.10 12.14 -0.12
N SER A 64 20.68 11.87 1.03
CA SER A 64 21.15 10.54 1.36
C SER A 64 20.01 9.52 1.47
N GLU A 65 20.33 8.24 1.34
CA GLU A 65 19.39 7.15 1.56
C GLU A 65 18.73 7.23 2.94
N ALA A 66 19.52 7.56 3.97
CA ALA A 66 19.05 7.68 5.35
C ALA A 66 18.02 8.82 5.51
N GLU A 67 18.29 10.00 4.98
CA GLU A 67 17.37 11.14 5.03
C GLU A 67 16.03 10.81 4.33
N VAL A 68 16.07 10.05 3.25
CA VAL A 68 14.83 9.63 2.58
C VAL A 68 14.06 8.62 3.42
N TRP A 69 14.74 7.67 4.10
CA TRP A 69 14.08 6.77 5.05
C TRP A 69 13.45 7.52 6.22
N GLU A 70 14.13 8.51 6.78
CA GLU A 70 13.58 9.35 7.85
C GLU A 70 12.31 10.07 7.39
N GLN A 71 12.29 10.60 6.18
CA GLN A 71 11.11 11.27 5.63
C GLN A 71 9.93 10.30 5.45
N ILE A 72 10.20 9.09 4.93
CA ILE A 72 9.17 8.04 4.77
C ILE A 72 8.57 7.67 6.13
N LEU A 73 9.42 7.41 7.11
CA LEU A 73 8.98 7.04 8.46
C LEU A 73 8.22 8.17 9.16
N SER A 74 8.62 9.42 8.93
CA SER A 74 7.90 10.60 9.44
C SER A 74 6.50 10.68 8.86
N ASP A 75 6.34 10.59 7.54
CA ASP A 75 5.04 10.64 6.89
C ASP A 75 4.10 9.52 7.35
N LEU A 76 4.62 8.29 7.50
CA LEU A 76 3.83 7.16 7.97
C LEU A 76 3.46 7.28 9.45
N THR A 77 4.36 7.86 10.27
CA THR A 77 4.09 8.13 11.68
C THR A 77 2.99 9.18 11.83
N ASP A 78 3.01 10.22 11.02
CA ASP A 78 1.95 11.23 10.99
C ASP A 78 0.59 10.61 10.63
N CYS A 79 0.56 9.67 9.67
CA CYS A 79 -0.66 8.93 9.33
C CYS A 79 -1.20 8.14 10.53
N ILE A 80 -0.34 7.43 11.25
CA ILE A 80 -0.71 6.62 12.41
C ILE A 80 -1.26 7.49 13.53
N ASN A 81 -0.66 8.66 13.74
CA ASN A 81 -1.02 9.59 14.81
C ASN A 81 -2.26 10.44 14.49
N GLU A 82 -2.71 10.47 13.22
CA GLU A 82 -3.87 11.28 12.83
C GLU A 82 -5.17 10.66 13.42
N PRO A 83 -5.86 11.35 14.36
CA PRO A 83 -7.05 10.79 15.00
C PRO A 83 -8.22 10.56 14.04
N ASN A 84 -8.32 11.35 12.98
CA ASN A 84 -9.40 11.26 12.00
C ASN A 84 -9.15 10.20 10.91
N LEU A 85 -7.95 9.61 10.86
CA LEU A 85 -7.68 8.48 9.98
C LEU A 85 -8.20 7.19 10.64
N PRO A 86 -9.15 6.45 10.00
CA PRO A 86 -9.70 5.24 10.60
C PRO A 86 -8.68 4.13 10.70
N GLY A 87 -8.81 3.25 11.69
CA GLY A 87 -7.97 2.04 11.83
C GLY A 87 -8.18 1.07 10.68
N LYS A 88 -9.44 0.88 10.29
CA LYS A 88 -9.90 -0.05 9.26
C LYS A 88 -11.25 0.41 8.72
N TYR A 89 -11.57 0.10 7.48
CA TYR A 89 -12.91 0.20 6.94
C TYR A 89 -13.62 -1.17 7.00
N ALA A 90 -14.88 -1.17 7.40
CA ALA A 90 -15.68 -2.39 7.34
C ALA A 90 -15.97 -2.82 5.90
N GLN A 91 -16.20 -4.11 5.71
CA GLN A 91 -16.65 -4.67 4.42
C GLN A 91 -17.92 -3.94 3.95
N GLY A 92 -17.97 -3.58 2.68
CA GLY A 92 -19.10 -2.87 2.07
C GLY A 92 -19.14 -1.37 2.36
N ASN A 93 -18.19 -0.81 3.12
CA ASN A 93 -18.08 0.62 3.31
C ASN A 93 -17.72 1.33 1.99
N SER A 94 -18.37 2.44 1.67
CA SER A 94 -18.13 3.20 0.44
C SER A 94 -16.71 3.79 0.34
N SER A 95 -16.01 3.93 1.47
CA SER A 95 -14.62 4.36 1.54
C SER A 95 -13.62 3.18 1.55
N TYR A 96 -14.09 1.93 1.38
CA TYR A 96 -13.19 0.79 1.30
C TYR A 96 -12.16 0.98 0.17
N GLY A 97 -10.91 0.64 0.44
CA GLY A 97 -9.79 0.88 -0.47
C GLY A 97 -9.04 2.20 -0.25
N ARG A 98 -9.57 3.11 0.60
CA ARG A 98 -8.83 4.29 1.05
C ARG A 98 -7.79 3.92 2.10
N ILE A 99 -6.84 4.84 2.33
CA ILE A 99 -5.77 4.65 3.33
C ILE A 99 -6.37 4.57 4.73
N THR A 100 -5.82 3.69 5.55
CA THR A 100 -6.17 3.48 6.96
C THR A 100 -4.92 3.49 7.84
N LYS A 101 -5.10 3.57 9.17
CA LYS A 101 -3.96 3.36 10.10
C LYS A 101 -3.37 1.97 9.94
N GLY A 102 -4.20 0.94 9.67
CA GLY A 102 -3.71 -0.41 9.38
C GLY A 102 -2.76 -0.46 8.19
N ALA A 103 -3.10 0.25 7.11
CA ALA A 103 -2.21 0.39 5.95
C ALA A 103 -0.91 1.12 6.32
N ALA A 104 -1.00 2.19 7.14
CA ALA A 104 0.18 2.94 7.58
C ALA A 104 1.10 2.12 8.48
N TYR A 105 0.56 1.37 9.45
CA TYR A 105 1.32 0.42 10.26
C TYR A 105 1.97 -0.67 9.41
N ALA A 106 1.21 -1.32 8.53
CA ALA A 106 1.73 -2.36 7.66
C ALA A 106 2.90 -1.86 6.81
N PHE A 107 2.76 -0.67 6.23
CA PHE A 107 3.79 -0.14 5.37
C PHE A 107 5.00 0.40 6.15
N ARG A 108 4.82 0.96 7.36
CA ARG A 108 5.93 1.36 8.22
C ARG A 108 6.68 0.14 8.76
N GLY A 109 5.98 -0.90 9.20
CA GLY A 109 6.57 -2.18 9.60
C GLY A 109 7.37 -2.82 8.47
N TYR A 110 6.82 -2.83 7.25
CA TYR A 110 7.53 -3.30 6.07
C TYR A 110 8.78 -2.45 5.75
N THR A 111 8.70 -1.14 5.94
CA THR A 111 9.85 -0.24 5.79
C THR A 111 10.93 -0.54 6.83
N TYR A 112 10.57 -0.71 8.10
CA TYR A 112 11.51 -1.13 9.16
C TYR A 112 12.14 -2.50 8.88
N GLN A 113 11.35 -3.46 8.41
CA GLN A 113 11.85 -4.78 8.01
C GLN A 113 12.90 -4.67 6.90
N PHE A 114 12.64 -3.85 5.89
CA PHE A 114 13.60 -3.60 4.79
C PHE A 114 14.90 -2.95 5.28
N MET A 115 14.79 -2.05 6.27
CA MET A 115 15.95 -1.40 6.92
C MET A 115 16.69 -2.32 7.91
N GLY A 116 16.15 -3.49 8.24
CA GLY A 116 16.72 -4.44 9.21
C GLY A 116 16.34 -4.15 10.68
N ASP A 117 15.47 -3.18 10.95
CA ASP A 117 14.95 -2.90 12.31
C ASP A 117 13.74 -3.79 12.62
N TYR A 118 14.02 -5.07 12.84
CA TYR A 118 12.98 -6.08 13.06
C TYR A 118 12.15 -5.86 14.32
N ALA A 119 12.74 -5.22 15.35
CA ALA A 119 12.01 -4.94 16.58
C ALA A 119 10.88 -3.93 16.36
N LYS A 120 11.14 -2.84 15.62
CA LYS A 120 10.11 -1.87 15.28
C LYS A 120 9.12 -2.44 14.26
N ALA A 121 9.60 -3.24 13.30
CA ALA A 121 8.72 -3.92 12.36
C ALA A 121 7.69 -4.81 13.07
N LEU A 122 8.15 -5.62 14.05
CA LEU A 122 7.28 -6.49 14.85
C LEU A 122 6.22 -5.69 15.61
N ALA A 123 6.63 -4.61 16.28
CA ALA A 123 5.70 -3.76 17.02
C ALA A 123 4.61 -3.15 16.13
N ASP A 124 4.96 -2.73 14.90
CA ASP A 124 3.98 -2.22 13.95
C ASP A 124 3.04 -3.32 13.43
N PHE A 125 3.53 -4.53 13.19
CA PHE A 125 2.70 -5.66 12.75
C PHE A 125 1.75 -6.13 13.87
N GLU A 126 2.19 -6.18 15.11
CA GLU A 126 1.34 -6.47 16.27
C GLU A 126 0.23 -5.43 16.45
N ALA A 127 0.51 -4.15 16.18
CA ALA A 127 -0.50 -3.09 16.25
C ALA A 127 -1.66 -3.28 15.26
N ILE A 128 -1.43 -3.95 14.13
CA ILE A 128 -2.45 -4.23 13.11
C ILE A 128 -3.52 -5.18 13.65
N GLU A 129 -3.15 -6.18 14.42
CA GLU A 129 -4.10 -7.13 15.02
C GLU A 129 -5.09 -6.39 15.93
N GLY A 130 -4.62 -5.40 16.68
CA GLY A 130 -5.45 -4.52 17.52
C GLY A 130 -6.48 -3.70 16.75
N LEU A 131 -6.33 -3.53 15.44
CA LEU A 131 -7.26 -2.82 14.56
C LEU A 131 -8.33 -3.74 13.94
N GLY A 132 -8.32 -5.04 14.26
CA GLY A 132 -9.30 -6.01 13.78
C GLY A 132 -8.97 -6.64 12.42
N TYR A 133 -7.73 -6.55 11.98
CA TYR A 133 -7.25 -7.37 10.86
C TYR A 133 -6.88 -8.77 11.35
N ALA A 134 -7.14 -9.77 10.52
CA ALA A 134 -6.87 -11.16 10.85
C ALA A 134 -6.68 -11.98 9.59
N LEU A 135 -5.94 -13.08 9.70
CA LEU A 135 -5.80 -14.02 8.59
C LEU A 135 -7.16 -14.60 8.18
N TYR A 136 -7.38 -14.74 6.89
CA TYR A 136 -8.59 -15.32 6.33
C TYR A 136 -8.58 -16.83 6.54
N SER A 137 -9.32 -17.28 7.54
CA SER A 137 -9.44 -18.71 7.88
C SER A 137 -10.88 -19.10 8.26
N PRO A 138 -11.84 -19.00 7.32
CA PRO A 138 -13.25 -19.31 7.61
C PRO A 138 -13.47 -20.75 8.06
N SER A 139 -12.56 -21.67 7.73
CA SER A 139 -12.60 -23.07 8.16
C SER A 139 -11.86 -23.36 9.46
N ASN A 140 -11.31 -22.34 10.14
CA ASN A 140 -10.47 -22.51 11.33
C ASN A 140 -9.30 -23.50 11.12
N GLY A 141 -8.70 -23.48 9.93
CA GLY A 141 -7.55 -24.32 9.60
C GLY A 141 -7.89 -25.77 9.30
N VAL A 142 -9.16 -26.12 9.08
CA VAL A 142 -9.53 -27.49 8.67
C VAL A 142 -8.89 -27.83 7.34
N LYS A 143 -8.06 -28.87 7.32
CA LYS A 143 -7.40 -29.34 6.10
C LYS A 143 -8.41 -29.66 4.99
N GLY A 144 -8.09 -29.24 3.78
CA GLY A 144 -8.90 -29.50 2.59
C GLY A 144 -9.89 -28.39 2.22
N ASN A 145 -10.16 -27.41 3.10
CA ASN A 145 -11.08 -26.32 2.80
C ASN A 145 -10.47 -25.23 1.90
N ARG A 146 -9.17 -25.30 1.65
CA ARG A 146 -8.49 -24.42 0.70
C ARG A 146 -8.70 -22.92 1.01
N ASP A 147 -8.63 -22.52 2.29
CA ASP A 147 -8.84 -21.14 2.73
C ASP A 147 -7.95 -20.16 1.96
N PHE A 148 -6.67 -20.48 1.79
CA PHE A 148 -5.75 -19.67 0.98
C PHE A 148 -6.22 -19.51 -0.47
N PHE A 149 -6.81 -20.54 -1.08
CA PHE A 149 -7.38 -20.43 -2.42
C PHE A 149 -8.66 -19.57 -2.44
N GLN A 150 -9.48 -19.67 -1.39
CA GLN A 150 -10.71 -18.90 -1.27
C GLN A 150 -10.43 -17.40 -1.04
N LEU A 151 -9.31 -17.06 -0.38
CA LEU A 151 -8.87 -15.68 -0.16
C LEU A 151 -8.86 -14.86 -1.46
N PHE A 152 -8.46 -15.45 -2.57
CA PHE A 152 -8.34 -14.79 -3.87
C PHE A 152 -9.62 -14.81 -4.71
N LYS A 153 -10.75 -15.20 -4.14
CA LYS A 153 -12.04 -15.12 -4.84
C LYS A 153 -12.63 -13.71 -4.73
N PRO A 154 -13.33 -13.22 -5.78
CA PRO A 154 -13.96 -11.90 -5.75
C PRO A 154 -14.88 -11.67 -4.54
N ALA A 155 -15.56 -12.70 -4.07
CA ALA A 155 -16.41 -12.60 -2.89
C ALA A 155 -15.66 -12.28 -1.58
N ASN A 156 -14.35 -12.46 -1.54
CA ASN A 156 -13.50 -12.31 -0.36
C ASN A 156 -12.51 -11.14 -0.49
N GLU A 157 -12.63 -10.31 -1.52
CA GLU A 157 -11.74 -9.17 -1.77
C GLU A 157 -11.72 -8.12 -0.65
N GLN A 158 -12.73 -8.12 0.22
CA GLN A 158 -12.84 -7.21 1.36
C GLN A 158 -12.77 -7.93 2.71
N CYS A 159 -12.16 -9.10 2.77
CA CYS A 159 -12.00 -9.83 4.03
C CYS A 159 -11.00 -9.15 4.97
N ASP A 160 -10.95 -9.63 6.22
CA ASP A 160 -10.13 -9.02 7.27
C ASP A 160 -8.62 -9.13 7.06
N GLU A 161 -8.16 -9.99 6.16
CA GLU A 161 -6.75 -10.10 5.77
C GLU A 161 -6.33 -8.99 4.80
N MET A 162 -7.27 -8.36 4.09
CA MET A 162 -6.98 -7.31 3.13
C MET A 162 -6.76 -5.96 3.82
N ILE A 163 -5.50 -5.60 4.05
CA ILE A 163 -5.13 -4.35 4.74
C ILE A 163 -5.23 -3.15 3.79
N PHE A 164 -4.64 -3.27 2.61
CA PHE A 164 -4.66 -2.24 1.58
C PHE A 164 -4.43 -2.86 0.20
N SER A 165 -5.23 -2.48 -0.77
CA SER A 165 -5.08 -2.91 -2.15
C SER A 165 -5.49 -1.81 -3.12
N VAL A 166 -4.80 -1.73 -4.26
CA VAL A 166 -5.21 -0.87 -5.36
C VAL A 166 -6.44 -1.50 -6.02
N GLN A 167 -7.56 -0.78 -5.97
CA GLN A 167 -8.82 -1.24 -6.56
C GLN A 167 -8.77 -1.08 -8.07
N CYS A 168 -8.92 -2.20 -8.79
CA CYS A 168 -8.94 -2.22 -10.25
C CYS A 168 -10.33 -2.68 -10.71
N VAL A 169 -10.98 -1.89 -11.55
CA VAL A 169 -12.31 -2.19 -12.09
C VAL A 169 -12.27 -2.15 -13.61
N GLU A 170 -12.50 -3.27 -14.25
CA GLU A 170 -12.45 -3.40 -15.71
C GLU A 170 -13.51 -2.52 -16.42
N THR A 171 -14.73 -2.50 -15.87
CA THR A 171 -15.86 -1.75 -16.46
C THR A 171 -15.65 -0.23 -16.49
N SER A 172 -14.76 0.30 -15.65
CA SER A 172 -14.42 1.73 -15.63
C SER A 172 -13.17 2.08 -16.45
N GLY A 173 -12.61 1.13 -17.21
CA GLY A 173 -11.35 1.31 -17.91
C GLY A 173 -10.11 1.29 -17.01
N MET A 174 -10.29 1.03 -15.72
CA MET A 174 -9.22 0.90 -14.72
C MET A 174 -8.86 -0.58 -14.45
N GLY A 175 -8.96 -1.41 -15.48
CA GLY A 175 -8.62 -2.83 -15.42
C GLY A 175 -7.13 -3.06 -15.19
N ASN A 176 -6.82 -4.24 -14.63
CA ASN A 176 -5.45 -4.67 -14.44
C ASN A 176 -5.02 -5.58 -15.61
N PRO A 177 -3.98 -5.23 -16.39
CA PRO A 177 -3.55 -6.03 -17.54
C PRO A 177 -2.81 -7.32 -17.17
N ARG A 178 -2.77 -7.68 -15.87
CA ARG A 178 -2.04 -8.89 -15.41
C ARG A 178 -2.54 -10.16 -16.10
N GLY A 179 -3.85 -10.31 -16.29
CA GLY A 179 -4.41 -11.47 -16.98
C GLY A 179 -3.83 -11.66 -18.38
N ILE A 180 -3.63 -10.58 -19.12
CA ILE A 180 -3.02 -10.61 -20.46
C ILE A 180 -1.51 -10.94 -20.38
N ASN A 181 -0.81 -10.34 -19.43
CA ASN A 181 0.65 -10.46 -19.33
C ASN A 181 1.10 -11.80 -18.74
N TYR A 182 0.38 -12.32 -17.74
CA TYR A 182 0.73 -13.56 -17.02
C TYR A 182 -0.03 -14.79 -17.54
N GLY A 183 -1.13 -14.58 -18.26
CA GLY A 183 -1.95 -15.67 -18.78
C GLY A 183 -1.25 -16.46 -19.88
N ASN A 184 -1.47 -17.77 -19.91
CA ASN A 184 -1.04 -18.64 -21.00
C ASN A 184 -1.79 -18.24 -22.28
N ARG A 185 -1.12 -18.29 -23.44
CA ARG A 185 -1.71 -18.02 -24.76
C ARG A 185 -2.95 -18.86 -25.06
N CYS A 186 -3.06 -20.03 -24.44
CA CYS A 186 -4.21 -20.92 -24.59
C CYS A 186 -5.42 -20.51 -23.71
N THR A 187 -5.24 -19.59 -22.77
CA THR A 187 -6.30 -19.16 -21.86
C THR A 187 -6.98 -17.91 -22.41
N GLY A 188 -8.22 -18.05 -22.84
CA GLY A 188 -9.04 -16.91 -23.32
C GLY A 188 -8.61 -16.27 -24.64
N GLY A 189 -7.66 -16.84 -25.39
CA GLY A 189 -7.29 -16.41 -26.74
C GLY A 189 -6.47 -15.13 -26.87
N SER A 190 -6.10 -14.46 -25.77
CA SER A 190 -5.48 -13.12 -25.80
C SER A 190 -4.32 -12.91 -24.81
N ALA A 191 -3.87 -13.93 -24.13
CA ALA A 191 -2.76 -13.80 -23.18
C ALA A 191 -1.39 -13.87 -23.88
N TRP A 192 -0.44 -13.07 -23.44
CA TRP A 192 0.84 -12.89 -24.14
C TRP A 192 2.00 -13.69 -23.55
N ASN A 193 1.81 -14.30 -22.37
CA ASN A 193 2.86 -15.10 -21.72
C ASN A 193 4.17 -14.32 -21.52
N ASN A 194 4.07 -13.03 -21.22
CA ASN A 194 5.21 -12.14 -21.08
C ASN A 194 6.04 -12.41 -19.82
N TYR A 195 5.40 -12.98 -18.80
CA TYR A 195 6.03 -13.30 -17.53
C TYR A 195 5.80 -14.78 -17.21
N LEU A 196 6.87 -15.51 -17.09
CA LEU A 196 6.83 -16.92 -16.70
C LEU A 196 7.35 -17.05 -15.27
N PRO A 197 6.74 -17.91 -14.44
CA PRO A 197 7.30 -18.21 -13.13
C PRO A 197 8.66 -18.87 -13.29
N ASN A 198 9.61 -18.53 -12.42
CA ASN A 198 10.89 -19.20 -12.37
C ASN A 198 10.65 -20.68 -11.97
N PRO A 199 11.20 -21.66 -12.71
CA PRO A 199 11.04 -23.07 -12.38
C PRO A 199 11.41 -23.40 -10.94
N ALA A 200 12.52 -22.88 -10.42
CA ALA A 200 12.94 -23.09 -9.05
C ALA A 200 11.93 -22.54 -8.02
N PHE A 201 11.20 -21.46 -8.35
CA PHE A 201 10.12 -20.94 -7.51
C PHE A 201 8.90 -21.87 -7.50
N VAL A 202 8.57 -22.45 -8.65
CA VAL A 202 7.47 -23.43 -8.76
C VAL A 202 7.76 -24.68 -7.96
N GLU A 203 8.99 -25.19 -8.05
CA GLU A 203 9.47 -26.37 -7.32
C GLU A 203 9.33 -26.20 -5.79
N MET A 204 9.50 -24.99 -5.26
CA MET A 204 9.33 -24.70 -3.84
C MET A 204 7.90 -24.98 -3.34
N TYR A 205 6.88 -24.87 -4.20
CA TYR A 205 5.49 -25.17 -3.86
C TYR A 205 5.12 -26.65 -3.95
N GLU A 206 5.87 -27.41 -4.73
CA GLU A 206 5.62 -28.85 -4.89
C GLU A 206 6.24 -29.67 -3.75
N LEU A 207 7.18 -29.09 -3.01
CA LEU A 207 7.90 -29.73 -1.90
C LEU A 207 7.28 -29.44 -0.52
N SER A 208 6.23 -28.64 -0.45
CA SER A 208 5.48 -28.30 0.78
C SER A 208 4.13 -29.03 0.83
#